data_c4e7e8554addf1b5443a6fa9cf38dd6a
#
_entry.id   c4e7e8554addf1b5443a6fa9cf38dd6a
#
_cell.length_a   1.000
_cell.length_b   1.000
_cell.length_c   1.000
_cell.angle_alpha   90.00
_cell.angle_beta   90.00
_cell.angle_gamma   90.00
#
_symmetry.space_group_name_H-M   'P 1'
#
loop_
_entity.id
_entity.type
_entity.pdbx_description
1 polymer ?
#
loop_
_entity_poly.entity_id
_entity_poly.type
_entity_poly.pdbx_seq_one_letter_code
_entity_poly.pdbx_strand_id
1 'polypeptide(L)'
;MAYGLLYLGYRHVKKQEDALSSTLVVLAISSVAAAGLFYFVGYQRILFLACYALLVYAIGTYVAPSYMACMSAIGLWAIAGLHILFSLSFMHDNNKITWTITILGAALSYLVGAYIAQSKKVVHNKLGLPSMGEVLQLAGGAAIFGWFMSPVWHNDYQLVGLTAYAMTLYCIGLYASLLLWRVMSYVVTMFVLGNLALHYHYYIFTVSPMVTHALFGALSIGFIAAALFTQHYADHLSEDEDMIIRRLLPAGAVVTLFLWGLAAIESYFFHQKDEALAAMKMPLKTMYYAVSSVVAILVGLIKRVKAIRYVGFGLVGLTLYSLFWLVFSFKETLYRIIAFLVIGLIFILVSFVYQSISKRFEQHKS
;
A
#
# COMPACT_ATOMS: atom_id res chain seq x y z
N MET A 1 18.38 -16.26 35.86
CA MET A 1 18.18 -16.85 37.19
C MET A 1 16.88 -16.43 37.84
N ALA A 2 16.53 -15.14 37.98
CA ALA A 2 15.27 -14.69 38.61
C ALA A 2 14.01 -15.30 37.98
N TYR A 3 13.94 -15.45 36.68
CA TYR A 3 12.79 -16.05 35.97
C TYR A 3 12.61 -17.54 36.28
N GLY A 4 13.71 -18.28 36.42
CA GLY A 4 13.68 -19.70 36.80
C GLY A 4 13.19 -19.94 38.24
N LEU A 5 13.59 -19.08 39.16
CA LEU A 5 13.17 -19.13 40.54
C LEU A 5 11.68 -18.76 40.70
N LEU A 6 11.21 -17.74 39.96
CA LEU A 6 9.79 -17.36 39.91
C LEU A 6 8.92 -18.41 39.23
N TYR A 7 9.40 -19.07 38.18
CA TYR A 7 8.72 -20.20 37.53
C TYR A 7 8.59 -21.41 38.47
N LEU A 8 9.63 -21.73 39.24
CA LEU A 8 9.58 -22.80 40.22
C LEU A 8 8.63 -22.47 41.38
N GLY A 9 8.62 -21.22 41.84
CA GLY A 9 7.64 -20.72 42.81
C GLY A 9 6.19 -20.80 42.30
N TYR A 10 5.95 -20.42 41.05
CA TYR A 10 4.64 -20.48 40.40
C TYR A 10 4.11 -21.93 40.25
N ARG A 11 4.99 -22.88 39.95
CA ARG A 11 4.60 -24.31 39.83
C ARG A 11 4.09 -24.92 41.14
N HIS A 12 4.59 -24.42 42.26
CA HIS A 12 4.16 -24.86 43.61
C HIS A 12 2.83 -24.22 44.05
N VAL A 13 2.47 -23.04 43.56
CA VAL A 13 1.24 -22.30 43.95
C VAL A 13 0.04 -22.60 43.05
N LYS A 14 0.07 -23.62 42.25
CA LYS A 14 -0.84 -23.99 41.15
C LYS A 14 -2.33 -24.21 41.50
N LYS A 15 -2.85 -23.81 42.63
CA LYS A 15 -4.26 -24.06 43.00
C LYS A 15 -5.18 -22.83 43.02
N GLN A 16 -4.68 -21.64 43.02
CA GLN A 16 -5.49 -20.40 42.91
C GLN A 16 -4.72 -19.37 42.09
N GLU A 17 -5.39 -18.70 41.15
CA GLU A 17 -4.88 -17.48 40.50
C GLU A 17 -4.84 -16.35 41.54
N ASP A 18 -3.93 -16.43 42.50
CA ASP A 18 -3.75 -15.38 43.49
C ASP A 18 -3.19 -14.13 42.79
N ALA A 19 -3.78 -12.99 43.10
CA ALA A 19 -3.30 -11.67 42.63
C ALA A 19 -1.80 -11.48 42.85
N LEU A 20 -1.25 -12.12 43.89
CA LEU A 20 0.17 -12.11 44.26
C LEU A 20 1.06 -12.79 43.19
N SER A 21 0.65 -13.96 42.68
CA SER A 21 1.44 -14.68 41.65
C SER A 21 1.44 -13.95 40.33
N SER A 22 0.33 -13.36 39.94
CA SER A 22 0.19 -12.53 38.75
C SER A 22 1.07 -11.26 38.83
N THR A 23 1.06 -10.63 40.01
CA THR A 23 1.89 -9.44 40.26
C THR A 23 3.38 -9.78 40.19
N LEU A 24 3.82 -10.89 40.73
CA LEU A 24 5.22 -11.33 40.70
C LEU A 24 5.69 -11.66 39.29
N VAL A 25 4.83 -12.26 38.45
CA VAL A 25 5.13 -12.50 37.03
C VAL A 25 5.33 -11.18 36.28
N VAL A 26 4.44 -10.22 36.47
CA VAL A 26 4.55 -8.89 35.82
C VAL A 26 5.80 -8.16 36.28
N LEU A 27 6.12 -8.18 37.60
CA LEU A 27 7.34 -7.55 38.14
C LEU A 27 8.61 -8.19 37.58
N ALA A 28 8.65 -9.52 37.44
CA ALA A 28 9.79 -10.21 36.85
C ALA A 28 10.00 -9.84 35.37
N ILE A 29 8.91 -9.82 34.59
CA ILE A 29 8.96 -9.43 33.20
C ILE A 29 9.42 -7.97 33.06
N SER A 30 8.85 -7.07 33.86
CA SER A 30 9.17 -5.65 33.84
C SER A 30 10.62 -5.36 34.28
N SER A 31 11.15 -6.10 35.28
CA SER A 31 12.52 -5.92 35.73
C SER A 31 13.55 -6.32 34.68
N VAL A 32 13.33 -7.42 33.94
CA VAL A 32 14.20 -7.81 32.83
C VAL A 32 14.09 -6.83 31.68
N ALA A 33 12.89 -6.36 31.36
CA ALA A 33 12.70 -5.33 30.33
C ALA A 33 13.41 -4.02 30.70
N ALA A 34 13.28 -3.57 31.95
CA ALA A 34 13.97 -2.38 32.47
C ALA A 34 15.49 -2.53 32.39
N ALA A 35 16.03 -3.68 32.84
CA ALA A 35 17.46 -3.96 32.74
C ALA A 35 17.96 -3.89 31.29
N GLY A 36 17.21 -4.45 30.35
CA GLY A 36 17.51 -4.38 28.92
C GLY A 36 17.46 -2.94 28.37
N LEU A 37 16.49 -2.13 28.81
CA LEU A 37 16.39 -0.73 28.43
C LEU A 37 17.58 0.11 28.95
N PHE A 38 18.15 -0.23 30.10
CA PHE A 38 19.35 0.43 30.61
C PHE A 38 20.60 -0.06 29.92
N TYR A 39 20.71 -1.35 29.63
CA TYR A 39 21.94 -1.94 29.06
C TYR A 39 22.10 -1.65 27.57
N PHE A 40 21.01 -1.79 26.78
CA PHE A 40 21.05 -1.58 25.34
C PHE A 40 20.81 -0.10 24.97
N VAL A 41 21.40 0.36 23.86
CA VAL A 41 21.29 1.74 23.39
C VAL A 41 20.68 1.78 21.98
N GLY A 42 19.86 2.80 21.71
CA GLY A 42 19.31 3.06 20.37
C GLY A 42 18.52 1.88 19.80
N TYR A 43 18.88 1.43 18.59
CA TYR A 43 18.21 0.35 17.87
C TYR A 43 18.26 -1.01 18.59
N GLN A 44 19.29 -1.27 19.37
CA GLN A 44 19.42 -2.52 20.13
C GLN A 44 18.28 -2.68 21.16
N ARG A 45 17.78 -1.59 21.73
CA ARG A 45 16.63 -1.58 22.65
C ARG A 45 15.38 -2.13 21.97
N ILE A 46 15.12 -1.69 20.72
CA ILE A 46 13.94 -2.09 19.94
C ILE A 46 13.99 -3.59 19.68
N LEU A 47 15.13 -4.07 19.17
CA LEU A 47 15.30 -5.49 18.86
C LEU A 47 15.19 -6.36 20.12
N PHE A 48 15.84 -5.92 21.22
CA PHE A 48 15.75 -6.61 22.50
C PHE A 48 14.28 -6.69 22.98
N LEU A 49 13.55 -5.58 23.01
CA LEU A 49 12.17 -5.56 23.47
C LEU A 49 11.27 -6.43 22.60
N ALA A 50 11.45 -6.40 21.28
CA ALA A 50 10.65 -7.20 20.35
C ALA A 50 10.91 -8.71 20.51
N CYS A 51 12.17 -9.12 20.60
CA CYS A 51 12.56 -10.52 20.84
C CYS A 51 12.14 -11.01 22.22
N TYR A 52 12.32 -10.17 23.25
CA TYR A 52 11.91 -10.49 24.60
C TYR A 52 10.40 -10.62 24.73
N ALA A 53 9.63 -9.73 24.11
CA ALA A 53 8.17 -9.84 24.03
C ALA A 53 7.72 -11.15 23.39
N LEU A 54 8.35 -11.56 22.28
CA LEU A 54 8.05 -12.82 21.61
C LEU A 54 8.34 -14.02 22.52
N LEU A 55 9.46 -14.01 23.20
CA LEU A 55 9.83 -15.07 24.14
C LEU A 55 8.84 -15.16 25.31
N VAL A 56 8.47 -14.04 25.92
CA VAL A 56 7.49 -13.98 27.01
C VAL A 56 6.13 -14.48 26.54
N TYR A 57 5.72 -14.06 25.33
CA TYR A 57 4.46 -14.49 24.72
C TYR A 57 4.43 -16.00 24.46
N ALA A 58 5.50 -16.54 23.87
CA ALA A 58 5.63 -17.97 23.62
C ALA A 58 5.62 -18.79 24.93
N ILE A 59 6.36 -18.37 25.94
CA ILE A 59 6.36 -19.03 27.27
C ILE A 59 4.95 -18.95 27.89
N GLY A 60 4.32 -17.78 27.87
CA GLY A 60 2.97 -17.56 28.40
C GLY A 60 1.89 -18.34 27.66
N THR A 61 2.15 -18.76 26.42
CA THR A 61 1.20 -19.52 25.61
C THR A 61 1.43 -21.03 25.67
N TYR A 62 2.68 -21.48 25.61
CA TYR A 62 3.01 -22.91 25.43
C TYR A 62 3.50 -23.58 26.70
N VAL A 63 4.29 -22.90 27.54
CA VAL A 63 4.97 -23.53 28.68
C VAL A 63 4.20 -23.34 29.98
N ALA A 64 3.78 -22.13 30.26
CA ALA A 64 3.04 -21.76 31.47
C ALA A 64 1.87 -20.84 31.07
N PRO A 65 0.73 -21.38 30.63
CA PRO A 65 -0.40 -20.57 30.18
C PRO A 65 -0.77 -19.50 31.21
N SER A 66 -0.47 -18.26 30.92
CA SER A 66 -0.71 -17.13 31.79
C SER A 66 -1.18 -15.94 30.97
N TYR A 67 -2.40 -15.50 31.28
CA TYR A 67 -2.97 -14.30 30.68
C TYR A 67 -2.08 -13.06 30.92
N MET A 68 -1.54 -12.91 32.12
CA MET A 68 -0.69 -11.77 32.50
C MET A 68 0.64 -11.76 31.74
N ALA A 69 1.24 -12.91 31.45
CA ALA A 69 2.44 -12.99 30.64
C ALA A 69 2.15 -12.55 29.20
N CYS A 70 1.02 -12.99 28.62
CA CYS A 70 0.62 -12.56 27.28
C CYS A 70 0.35 -11.06 27.22
N MET A 71 -0.35 -10.48 28.20
CA MET A 71 -0.62 -9.05 28.27
C MET A 71 0.65 -8.23 28.47
N SER A 72 1.61 -8.71 29.29
CA SER A 72 2.91 -8.05 29.46
C SER A 72 3.73 -8.05 28.17
N ALA A 73 3.70 -9.14 27.41
CA ALA A 73 4.34 -9.22 26.10
C ALA A 73 3.80 -8.18 25.13
N ILE A 74 2.48 -7.96 25.15
CA ILE A 74 1.82 -6.93 24.32
C ILE A 74 2.30 -5.54 24.72
N GLY A 75 2.38 -5.25 26.01
CA GLY A 75 2.92 -4.00 26.51
C GLY A 75 4.35 -3.77 26.03
N LEU A 76 5.20 -4.82 26.04
CA LEU A 76 6.57 -4.75 25.52
C LEU A 76 6.62 -4.48 24.02
N TRP A 77 5.74 -5.13 23.21
CA TRP A 77 5.62 -4.84 21.79
C TRP A 77 5.13 -3.41 21.53
N ALA A 78 4.17 -2.92 22.31
CA ALA A 78 3.72 -1.54 22.19
C ALA A 78 4.87 -0.54 22.47
N ILE A 79 5.68 -0.79 23.50
CA ILE A 79 6.87 0.03 23.79
C ILE A 79 7.88 -0.06 22.64
N ALA A 80 8.15 -1.25 22.09
CA ALA A 80 9.03 -1.41 20.93
C ALA A 80 8.52 -0.64 19.72
N GLY A 81 7.22 -0.70 19.43
CA GLY A 81 6.55 0.05 18.35
C GLY A 81 6.66 1.56 18.53
N LEU A 82 6.42 2.07 19.73
CA LEU A 82 6.60 3.49 20.05
C LEU A 82 8.06 3.91 19.86
N HIS A 83 9.02 3.09 20.30
CA HIS A 83 10.44 3.37 20.05
C HIS A 83 10.77 3.43 18.56
N ILE A 84 10.20 2.56 17.72
CA ILE A 84 10.35 2.63 16.27
C ILE A 84 9.85 3.99 15.76
N LEU A 85 8.64 4.37 16.12
CA LEU A 85 8.02 5.63 15.65
C LEU A 85 8.84 6.86 16.06
N PHE A 86 9.27 6.94 17.31
CA PHE A 86 10.11 8.07 17.79
C PHE A 86 11.50 8.07 17.15
N SER A 87 12.09 6.90 16.91
CA SER A 87 13.43 6.79 16.35
C SER A 87 13.49 7.10 14.86
N LEU A 88 12.38 6.94 14.13
CA LEU A 88 12.29 7.31 12.70
C LEU A 88 12.67 8.77 12.46
N SER A 89 12.35 9.67 13.42
CA SER A 89 12.67 11.11 13.34
C SER A 89 14.14 11.43 13.55
N PHE A 90 14.93 10.52 14.14
CA PHE A 90 16.34 10.73 14.54
C PHE A 90 17.32 9.83 13.80
N MET A 91 16.88 9.15 12.73
CA MET A 91 17.78 8.29 11.94
C MET A 91 18.86 9.10 11.25
N HIS A 92 20.10 8.93 11.68
CA HIS A 92 21.27 9.49 11.00
C HIS A 92 21.81 8.50 9.96
N ASP A 93 22.29 9.00 8.83
CA ASP A 93 22.63 8.26 7.61
C ASP A 93 23.63 7.08 7.80
N ASN A 94 24.42 7.12 8.88
CA ASN A 94 25.56 6.21 9.06
C ASN A 94 25.22 4.77 9.50
N ASN A 95 23.95 4.46 9.84
CA ASN A 95 23.56 3.16 10.39
C ASN A 95 22.36 2.50 9.69
N LYS A 96 22.20 2.74 8.38
CA LYS A 96 21.04 2.24 7.59
C LYS A 96 20.81 0.73 7.70
N ILE A 97 21.88 -0.07 7.57
CA ILE A 97 21.82 -1.54 7.63
C ILE A 97 21.30 -2.01 8.99
N THR A 98 21.83 -1.43 10.07
CA THR A 98 21.48 -1.82 11.44
C THR A 98 20.01 -1.47 11.75
N TRP A 99 19.56 -0.29 11.31
CA TRP A 99 18.15 0.10 11.42
C TRP A 99 17.23 -0.83 10.62
N THR A 100 17.61 -1.18 9.40
CA THR A 100 16.87 -2.15 8.58
C THR A 100 16.71 -3.49 9.29
N ILE A 101 17.80 -4.05 9.79
CA ILE A 101 17.78 -5.33 10.53
C ILE A 101 16.89 -5.23 11.76
N THR A 102 16.96 -4.12 12.49
CA THR A 102 16.18 -3.89 13.71
C THR A 102 14.67 -3.83 13.43
N ILE A 103 14.25 -3.03 12.44
CA ILE A 103 12.83 -2.87 12.12
C ILE A 103 12.26 -4.16 11.53
N LEU A 104 13.00 -4.83 10.64
CA LEU A 104 12.58 -6.12 10.08
C LEU A 104 12.53 -7.21 11.15
N GLY A 105 13.50 -7.24 12.07
CA GLY A 105 13.49 -8.16 13.21
C GLY A 105 12.31 -7.92 14.16
N ALA A 106 11.97 -6.66 14.43
CA ALA A 106 10.78 -6.32 15.20
C ALA A 106 9.50 -6.73 14.46
N ALA A 107 9.37 -6.41 13.18
CA ALA A 107 8.24 -6.82 12.35
C ALA A 107 8.06 -8.34 12.34
N LEU A 108 9.14 -9.09 12.18
CA LEU A 108 9.11 -10.55 12.23
C LEU A 108 8.62 -11.06 13.59
N SER A 109 9.05 -10.45 14.70
CA SER A 109 8.58 -10.83 16.04
C SER A 109 7.07 -10.62 16.22
N TYR A 110 6.52 -9.53 15.69
CA TYR A 110 5.07 -9.28 15.68
C TYR A 110 4.32 -10.34 14.86
N LEU A 111 4.82 -10.67 13.66
CA LEU A 111 4.18 -11.65 12.78
C LEU A 111 4.20 -13.07 13.36
N VAL A 112 5.32 -13.47 13.95
CA VAL A 112 5.42 -14.76 14.65
C VAL A 112 4.51 -14.79 15.89
N GLY A 113 4.45 -13.70 16.65
CA GLY A 113 3.51 -13.56 17.76
C GLY A 113 2.05 -13.65 17.31
N ALA A 114 1.71 -13.03 16.18
CA ALA A 114 0.38 -13.14 15.57
C ALA A 114 0.03 -14.58 15.17
N TYR A 115 0.97 -15.29 14.56
CA TYR A 115 0.80 -16.70 14.20
C TYR A 115 0.56 -17.58 15.43
N ILE A 116 1.33 -17.38 16.52
CA ILE A 116 1.13 -18.09 17.79
C ILE A 116 -0.27 -17.79 18.37
N ALA A 117 -0.69 -16.52 18.34
CA ALA A 117 -2.00 -16.10 18.83
C ALA A 117 -3.15 -16.78 18.07
N GLN A 118 -3.05 -16.84 16.75
CA GLN A 118 -4.06 -17.49 15.90
C GLN A 118 -4.08 -19.00 16.06
N SER A 119 -2.92 -19.66 16.10
CA SER A 119 -2.82 -21.11 16.19
C SER A 119 -3.41 -21.66 17.48
N LYS A 120 -3.37 -20.90 18.57
CA LYS A 120 -3.87 -21.32 19.89
C LYS A 120 -5.26 -20.77 20.26
N LYS A 121 -5.85 -19.89 19.44
CA LYS A 121 -7.11 -19.19 19.76
C LYS A 121 -7.09 -18.57 21.18
N VAL A 122 -5.93 -18.03 21.57
CA VAL A 122 -5.57 -17.66 22.95
C VAL A 122 -6.48 -16.59 23.57
N VAL A 123 -7.16 -15.79 22.73
CA VAL A 123 -8.08 -14.76 23.24
C VAL A 123 -9.36 -14.77 22.42
N HIS A 124 -10.37 -15.47 22.89
CA HIS A 124 -11.75 -15.31 22.39
C HIS A 124 -12.36 -14.06 23.04
N ASN A 125 -12.54 -13.03 22.26
CA ASN A 125 -13.05 -11.76 22.76
C ASN A 125 -14.57 -11.68 22.67
N LYS A 126 -15.24 -11.73 23.81
CA LYS A 126 -16.70 -11.53 23.94
C LYS A 126 -17.15 -10.09 23.61
N LEU A 127 -16.21 -9.15 23.47
CA LEU A 127 -16.47 -7.71 23.31
C LEU A 127 -16.37 -7.21 21.86
N GLY A 128 -16.16 -8.09 20.88
CA GLY A 128 -16.05 -7.68 19.46
C GLY A 128 -14.80 -6.87 19.12
N LEU A 129 -13.82 -6.81 20.02
CA LEU A 129 -12.52 -6.17 19.76
C LEU A 129 -11.67 -7.06 18.82
N PRO A 130 -10.75 -6.51 18.02
CA PRO A 130 -9.88 -7.31 17.15
C PRO A 130 -9.13 -8.35 17.98
N SER A 131 -8.98 -9.55 17.41
CA SER A 131 -8.21 -10.62 18.06
C SER A 131 -6.76 -10.18 18.27
N MET A 132 -6.11 -10.74 19.29
CA MET A 132 -4.70 -10.43 19.55
C MET A 132 -3.80 -10.68 18.34
N GLY A 133 -4.08 -11.74 17.58
CA GLY A 133 -3.37 -12.02 16.34
C GLY A 133 -3.51 -10.91 15.30
N GLU A 134 -4.69 -10.32 15.17
CA GLU A 134 -4.94 -9.21 14.26
C GLU A 134 -4.21 -7.94 14.68
N VAL A 135 -4.20 -7.62 15.98
CA VAL A 135 -3.45 -6.47 16.51
C VAL A 135 -1.95 -6.60 16.24
N LEU A 136 -1.38 -7.79 16.47
CA LEU A 136 0.02 -8.06 16.21
C LEU A 136 0.36 -8.04 14.70
N GLN A 137 -0.54 -8.52 13.85
CA GLN A 137 -0.40 -8.39 12.39
C GLN A 137 -0.38 -6.93 11.96
N LEU A 138 -1.29 -6.12 12.50
CA LEU A 138 -1.33 -4.68 12.22
C LEU A 138 -0.03 -4.00 12.65
N ALA A 139 0.47 -4.32 13.85
CA ALA A 139 1.72 -3.77 14.36
C ALA A 139 2.94 -4.17 13.50
N GLY A 140 3.01 -5.43 13.07
CA GLY A 140 4.03 -5.91 12.14
C GLY A 140 3.98 -5.21 10.78
N GLY A 141 2.77 -5.06 10.24
CA GLY A 141 2.53 -4.30 9.01
C GLY A 141 2.93 -2.83 9.15
N ALA A 142 2.54 -2.18 10.26
CA ALA A 142 2.93 -0.80 10.53
C ALA A 142 4.46 -0.61 10.67
N ALA A 143 5.15 -1.58 11.27
CA ALA A 143 6.61 -1.57 11.37
C ALA A 143 7.27 -1.64 9.97
N ILE A 144 6.78 -2.51 9.09
CA ILE A 144 7.27 -2.62 7.71
C ILE A 144 6.97 -1.32 6.93
N PHE A 145 5.78 -0.75 7.09
CA PHE A 145 5.46 0.55 6.51
C PHE A 145 6.41 1.65 7.00
N GLY A 146 6.67 1.71 8.31
CA GLY A 146 7.64 2.62 8.90
C GLY A 146 9.06 2.43 8.34
N TRP A 147 9.46 1.19 8.05
CA TRP A 147 10.73 0.93 7.40
C TRP A 147 10.81 1.54 6.00
N PHE A 148 9.78 1.40 5.17
CA PHE A 148 9.72 2.06 3.87
C PHE A 148 9.71 3.59 3.98
N MET A 149 9.11 4.14 5.06
CA MET A 149 9.11 5.58 5.32
C MET A 149 10.43 6.10 5.90
N SER A 150 11.35 5.21 6.26
CA SER A 150 12.62 5.60 6.85
C SER A 150 13.59 6.19 5.80
N PRO A 151 14.55 7.05 6.22
CA PRO A 151 15.59 7.59 5.34
C PRO A 151 16.55 6.55 4.75
N VAL A 152 16.41 5.26 5.15
CA VAL A 152 17.15 4.14 4.57
C VAL A 152 16.90 4.04 3.07
N TRP A 153 15.67 4.30 2.65
CA TRP A 153 15.29 4.34 1.26
C TRP A 153 15.57 5.74 0.69
N HIS A 154 16.25 5.81 -0.45
CA HIS A 154 16.24 7.05 -1.21
C HIS A 154 14.79 7.41 -1.55
N ASN A 155 14.42 8.68 -1.39
CA ASN A 155 13.05 9.16 -1.64
C ASN A 155 12.49 8.66 -2.98
N ASP A 156 13.36 8.46 -3.97
CA ASP A 156 12.99 8.02 -5.31
C ASP A 156 12.43 6.60 -5.35
N TYR A 157 13.00 5.65 -4.59
CA TYR A 157 12.56 4.25 -4.59
C TYR A 157 11.50 3.93 -3.54
N GLN A 158 11.25 4.85 -2.62
CA GLN A 158 10.34 4.67 -1.50
C GLN A 158 8.92 4.31 -1.95
N LEU A 159 8.37 5.04 -2.91
CA LEU A 159 7.03 4.77 -3.43
C LEU A 159 6.95 3.47 -4.23
N VAL A 160 8.02 3.08 -4.93
CA VAL A 160 8.08 1.77 -5.62
C VAL A 160 7.98 0.64 -4.60
N GLY A 161 8.76 0.72 -3.53
CA GLY A 161 8.74 -0.25 -2.43
C GLY A 161 7.38 -0.31 -1.72
N LEU A 162 6.78 0.85 -1.42
CA LEU A 162 5.45 0.93 -0.82
C LEU A 162 4.35 0.37 -1.74
N THR A 163 4.48 0.56 -3.05
CA THR A 163 3.55 -0.05 -4.02
C THR A 163 3.64 -1.58 -3.99
N ALA A 164 4.84 -2.13 -4.03
CA ALA A 164 5.05 -3.57 -3.93
C ALA A 164 4.53 -4.12 -2.59
N TYR A 165 4.78 -3.42 -1.50
CA TYR A 165 4.28 -3.77 -0.18
C TYR A 165 2.76 -3.77 -0.12
N ALA A 166 2.09 -2.72 -0.62
CA ALA A 166 0.63 -2.65 -0.68
C ALA A 166 0.02 -3.83 -1.46
N MET A 167 0.60 -4.17 -2.62
CA MET A 167 0.15 -5.30 -3.42
C MET A 167 0.35 -6.64 -2.71
N THR A 168 1.46 -6.83 -2.02
CA THR A 168 1.74 -8.03 -1.23
C THR A 168 0.72 -8.18 -0.10
N LEU A 169 0.43 -7.10 0.65
CA LEU A 169 -0.60 -7.08 1.69
C LEU A 169 -1.99 -7.43 1.13
N TYR A 170 -2.33 -6.88 -0.04
CA TYR A 170 -3.59 -7.17 -0.69
C TYR A 170 -3.73 -8.65 -1.05
N CYS A 171 -2.73 -9.21 -1.72
CA CYS A 171 -2.75 -10.61 -2.14
C CYS A 171 -2.80 -11.57 -0.94
N ILE A 172 -1.99 -11.33 0.09
CA ILE A 172 -2.01 -12.14 1.31
C ILE A 172 -3.35 -11.98 2.04
N GLY A 173 -3.84 -10.75 2.18
CA GLY A 173 -5.10 -10.45 2.84
C GLY A 173 -6.30 -11.09 2.14
N LEU A 174 -6.26 -11.20 0.81
CA LEU A 174 -7.30 -11.85 0.03
C LEU A 174 -7.17 -13.38 0.12
N TYR A 175 -5.97 -13.93 -0.09
CA TYR A 175 -5.71 -15.37 -0.01
C TYR A 175 -6.06 -15.96 1.36
N ALA A 176 -5.65 -15.30 2.44
CA ALA A 176 -5.86 -15.75 3.81
C ALA A 176 -7.19 -15.23 4.42
N SER A 177 -8.04 -14.55 3.66
CA SER A 177 -9.31 -13.94 4.12
C SER A 177 -9.14 -12.96 5.30
N LEU A 178 -8.01 -12.25 5.35
CA LEU A 178 -7.65 -11.35 6.44
C LEU A 178 -8.04 -9.90 6.09
N LEU A 179 -9.17 -9.44 6.62
CA LEU A 179 -9.70 -8.09 6.37
C LEU A 179 -8.69 -6.99 6.72
N LEU A 180 -8.01 -7.09 7.86
CA LEU A 180 -7.04 -6.08 8.29
C LEU A 180 -5.89 -5.87 7.31
N TRP A 181 -5.38 -6.93 6.68
CA TRP A 181 -4.32 -6.84 5.69
C TRP A 181 -4.81 -6.14 4.42
N ARG A 182 -6.06 -6.39 4.02
CA ARG A 182 -6.68 -5.68 2.90
C ARG A 182 -6.86 -4.19 3.20
N VAL A 183 -7.36 -3.86 4.40
CA VAL A 183 -7.52 -2.46 4.84
C VAL A 183 -6.17 -1.73 4.87
N MET A 184 -5.12 -2.36 5.43
CA MET A 184 -3.76 -1.81 5.39
C MET A 184 -3.26 -1.58 3.97
N SER A 185 -3.51 -2.52 3.05
CA SER A 185 -3.18 -2.35 1.64
C SER A 185 -3.87 -1.12 1.03
N TYR A 186 -5.16 -0.92 1.33
CA TYR A 186 -5.90 0.26 0.83
C TYR A 186 -5.30 1.56 1.37
N VAL A 187 -4.98 1.61 2.66
CA VAL A 187 -4.36 2.79 3.30
C VAL A 187 -3.01 3.10 2.65
N VAL A 188 -2.15 2.09 2.49
CA VAL A 188 -0.84 2.27 1.83
C VAL A 188 -1.00 2.71 0.38
N THR A 189 -1.93 2.09 -0.36
CA THR A 189 -2.21 2.47 -1.76
C THR A 189 -2.70 3.92 -1.86
N MET A 190 -3.62 4.35 -0.98
CA MET A 190 -4.08 5.74 -0.93
C MET A 190 -2.96 6.70 -0.58
N PHE A 191 -2.06 6.32 0.33
CA PHE A 191 -0.88 7.12 0.65
C PHE A 191 0.05 7.27 -0.56
N VAL A 192 0.33 6.18 -1.29
CA VAL A 192 1.16 6.22 -2.52
C VAL A 192 0.53 7.11 -3.58
N LEU A 193 -0.76 6.94 -3.85
CA LEU A 193 -1.48 7.75 -4.85
C LEU A 193 -1.56 9.22 -4.43
N GLY A 194 -1.81 9.51 -3.16
CA GLY A 194 -1.83 10.86 -2.62
C GLY A 194 -0.47 11.55 -2.73
N ASN A 195 0.61 10.84 -2.36
CA ASN A 195 1.97 11.35 -2.50
C ASN A 195 2.34 11.61 -3.97
N LEU A 196 1.98 10.65 -4.85
CA LEU A 196 2.20 10.81 -6.29
C LEU A 196 1.44 12.01 -6.86
N ALA A 197 0.20 12.23 -6.45
CA ALA A 197 -0.60 13.37 -6.90
C ALA A 197 -0.01 14.71 -6.44
N LEU A 198 0.44 14.79 -5.19
CA LEU A 198 1.03 16.00 -4.62
C LEU A 198 2.42 16.31 -5.20
N HIS A 199 3.22 15.29 -5.50
CA HIS A 199 4.60 15.42 -5.93
C HIS A 199 4.82 14.99 -7.39
N TYR A 200 3.77 14.97 -8.23
CA TYR A 200 3.82 14.51 -9.62
C TYR A 200 4.94 15.20 -10.42
N HIS A 201 5.07 16.53 -10.28
CA HIS A 201 6.13 17.29 -10.93
C HIS A 201 7.53 16.87 -10.49
N TYR A 202 7.73 16.61 -9.20
CA TYR A 202 9.00 16.14 -8.67
C TYR A 202 9.40 14.81 -9.31
N TYR A 203 8.49 13.84 -9.37
CA TYR A 203 8.79 12.52 -9.95
C TYR A 203 9.09 12.57 -11.45
N ILE A 204 8.50 13.48 -12.20
CA ILE A 204 8.75 13.58 -13.64
C ILE A 204 10.03 14.38 -13.97
N PHE A 205 10.32 15.44 -13.22
CA PHE A 205 11.35 16.38 -13.59
C PHE A 205 12.64 16.27 -12.76
N THR A 206 12.58 15.69 -11.57
CA THR A 206 13.72 15.64 -10.65
C THR A 206 14.26 14.24 -10.48
N VAL A 207 13.38 13.25 -10.47
CA VAL A 207 13.72 11.82 -10.28
C VAL A 207 14.21 11.23 -11.60
N SER A 208 15.10 10.24 -11.55
CA SER A 208 15.58 9.58 -12.75
C SER A 208 14.42 8.95 -13.55
N PRO A 209 14.43 9.01 -14.89
CA PRO A 209 13.38 8.42 -15.73
C PRO A 209 13.14 6.94 -15.43
N MET A 210 14.19 6.20 -15.12
CA MET A 210 14.11 4.77 -14.78
C MET A 210 13.23 4.52 -13.54
N VAL A 211 13.40 5.32 -12.48
CA VAL A 211 12.61 5.19 -11.25
C VAL A 211 11.17 5.61 -11.49
N THR A 212 10.96 6.69 -12.24
CA THR A 212 9.63 7.15 -12.64
C THR A 212 8.87 6.06 -13.40
N HIS A 213 9.50 5.44 -14.39
CA HIS A 213 8.89 4.33 -15.13
C HIS A 213 8.68 3.10 -14.25
N ALA A 214 9.61 2.78 -13.35
CA ALA A 214 9.44 1.68 -12.40
C ALA A 214 8.23 1.92 -11.46
N LEU A 215 8.03 3.15 -10.98
CA LEU A 215 6.92 3.49 -10.10
C LEU A 215 5.56 3.35 -10.82
N PHE A 216 5.40 4.02 -11.95
CA PHE A 216 4.13 3.95 -12.71
C PHE A 216 3.87 2.54 -13.27
N GLY A 217 4.93 1.84 -13.68
CA GLY A 217 4.86 0.45 -14.11
C GLY A 217 4.43 -0.47 -12.97
N ALA A 218 5.03 -0.35 -11.80
CA ALA A 218 4.67 -1.13 -10.61
C ALA A 218 3.22 -0.89 -10.19
N LEU A 219 2.76 0.38 -10.19
CA LEU A 219 1.36 0.71 -9.91
C LEU A 219 0.41 0.08 -10.92
N SER A 220 0.71 0.21 -12.22
CA SER A 220 -0.16 -0.31 -13.29
C SER A 220 -0.24 -1.83 -13.25
N ILE A 221 0.90 -2.51 -13.15
CA ILE A 221 0.97 -3.97 -13.03
C ILE A 221 0.29 -4.42 -11.74
N GLY A 222 0.51 -3.70 -10.64
CA GLY A 222 -0.12 -3.98 -9.36
C GLY A 222 -1.65 -3.92 -9.43
N PHE A 223 -2.22 -2.88 -10.00
CA PHE A 223 -3.68 -2.78 -10.16
C PHE A 223 -4.25 -3.87 -11.08
N ILE A 224 -3.54 -4.21 -12.18
CA ILE A 224 -3.95 -5.29 -13.07
C ILE A 224 -3.89 -6.64 -12.33
N ALA A 225 -2.77 -6.93 -11.67
CA ALA A 225 -2.59 -8.15 -10.90
C ALA A 225 -3.64 -8.27 -9.78
N ALA A 226 -3.88 -7.19 -9.03
CA ALA A 226 -4.90 -7.16 -7.99
C ALA A 226 -6.30 -7.41 -8.58
N ALA A 227 -6.63 -6.83 -9.73
CA ALA A 227 -7.92 -7.07 -10.40
C ALA A 227 -8.10 -8.54 -10.84
N LEU A 228 -7.05 -9.15 -11.39
CA LEU A 228 -7.06 -10.57 -11.79
C LEU A 228 -7.15 -11.48 -10.56
N PHE A 229 -6.39 -11.17 -9.51
CA PHE A 229 -6.39 -11.94 -8.28
C PHE A 229 -7.74 -11.90 -7.57
N THR A 230 -8.39 -10.71 -7.55
CA THR A 230 -9.74 -10.53 -7.02
C THR A 230 -10.77 -11.39 -7.75
N GLN A 231 -10.67 -11.52 -9.07
CA GLN A 231 -11.58 -12.38 -9.84
C GLN A 231 -11.47 -13.85 -9.44
N HIS A 232 -10.27 -14.28 -9.03
CA HIS A 232 -10.02 -15.68 -8.64
C HIS A 232 -10.42 -15.97 -7.19
N TYR A 233 -10.34 -14.98 -6.30
CA TYR A 233 -10.61 -15.12 -4.85
C TYR A 233 -11.82 -14.28 -4.39
N ALA A 234 -12.79 -14.06 -5.26
CA ALA A 234 -13.95 -13.22 -4.98
C ALA A 234 -14.77 -13.70 -3.78
N ASP A 235 -14.82 -15.02 -3.54
CA ASP A 235 -15.58 -15.63 -2.44
C ASP A 235 -15.06 -15.24 -1.04
N HIS A 236 -13.86 -14.65 -0.97
CA HIS A 236 -13.25 -14.16 0.28
C HIS A 236 -13.58 -12.70 0.60
N LEU A 237 -14.35 -12.03 -0.27
CA LEU A 237 -14.78 -10.64 -0.11
C LEU A 237 -16.22 -10.57 0.39
N SER A 238 -16.54 -9.50 1.14
CA SER A 238 -17.94 -9.18 1.38
C SER A 238 -18.59 -8.65 0.09
N GLU A 239 -19.91 -8.77 -0.03
CA GLU A 239 -20.64 -8.31 -1.23
C GLU A 239 -20.38 -6.84 -1.54
N ASP A 240 -20.35 -5.98 -0.51
CA ASP A 240 -20.08 -4.56 -0.65
C ASP A 240 -18.63 -4.29 -1.08
N GLU A 241 -17.67 -4.99 -0.49
CA GLU A 241 -16.25 -4.88 -0.82
C GLU A 241 -16.00 -5.35 -2.28
N ASP A 242 -16.56 -6.49 -2.67
CA ASP A 242 -16.44 -7.02 -4.04
C ASP A 242 -17.02 -6.04 -5.08
N MET A 243 -18.18 -5.46 -4.80
CA MET A 243 -18.81 -4.47 -5.68
C MET A 243 -17.92 -3.25 -5.91
N ILE A 244 -17.29 -2.72 -4.86
CA ILE A 244 -16.42 -1.54 -4.92
C ILE A 244 -15.12 -1.88 -5.65
N ILE A 245 -14.47 -2.97 -5.26
CA ILE A 245 -13.15 -3.35 -5.75
C ILE A 245 -13.19 -3.73 -7.23
N ARG A 246 -14.17 -4.48 -7.67
CA ARG A 246 -14.37 -4.83 -9.09
C ARG A 246 -14.55 -3.60 -10.00
N ARG A 247 -14.92 -2.45 -9.42
CA ARG A 247 -15.01 -1.18 -10.17
C ARG A 247 -13.74 -0.36 -10.08
N LEU A 248 -13.14 -0.27 -8.88
CA LEU A 248 -12.00 0.60 -8.63
C LEU A 248 -10.68 0.05 -9.19
N LEU A 249 -10.40 -1.25 -9.05
CA LEU A 249 -9.13 -1.81 -9.51
C LEU A 249 -8.92 -1.68 -11.03
N PRO A 250 -9.89 -2.03 -11.89
CA PRO A 250 -9.73 -1.82 -13.32
C PRO A 250 -9.64 -0.34 -13.72
N ALA A 251 -10.39 0.54 -13.02
CA ALA A 251 -10.29 1.98 -13.24
C ALA A 251 -8.92 2.51 -12.84
N GLY A 252 -8.41 2.08 -11.68
CA GLY A 252 -7.05 2.40 -11.21
C GLY A 252 -5.98 1.96 -12.19
N ALA A 253 -6.09 0.75 -12.76
CA ALA A 253 -5.19 0.26 -13.79
C ALA A 253 -5.16 1.17 -15.03
N VAL A 254 -6.32 1.58 -15.51
CA VAL A 254 -6.42 2.48 -16.68
C VAL A 254 -5.81 3.85 -16.38
N VAL A 255 -6.11 4.42 -15.20
CA VAL A 255 -5.56 5.72 -14.79
C VAL A 255 -4.04 5.66 -14.63
N THR A 256 -3.51 4.63 -14.00
CA THR A 256 -2.05 4.51 -13.80
C THR A 256 -1.30 4.23 -15.10
N LEU A 257 -1.87 3.42 -16.01
CA LEU A 257 -1.34 3.24 -17.37
C LEU A 257 -1.33 4.55 -18.16
N PHE A 258 -2.41 5.33 -18.05
CA PHE A 258 -2.48 6.65 -18.66
C PHE A 258 -1.39 7.59 -18.10
N LEU A 259 -1.25 7.65 -16.78
CA LEU A 259 -0.22 8.48 -16.14
C LEU A 259 1.20 8.01 -16.50
N TRP A 260 1.41 6.71 -16.67
CA TRP A 260 2.70 6.17 -17.11
C TRP A 260 3.09 6.65 -18.50
N GLY A 261 2.19 6.55 -19.48
CA GLY A 261 2.45 7.07 -20.82
C GLY A 261 2.64 8.58 -20.85
N LEU A 262 1.90 9.32 -20.03
CA LEU A 262 2.09 10.77 -19.87
C LEU A 262 3.47 11.08 -19.29
N ALA A 263 3.91 10.35 -18.26
CA ALA A 263 5.23 10.49 -17.68
C ALA A 263 6.35 10.18 -18.69
N ALA A 264 6.14 9.17 -19.55
CA ALA A 264 7.08 8.85 -20.63
C ALA A 264 7.24 10.01 -21.62
N ILE A 265 6.14 10.63 -22.04
CA ILE A 265 6.16 11.79 -22.94
C ILE A 265 6.87 12.96 -22.24
N GLU A 266 6.49 13.28 -20.99
CA GLU A 266 7.08 14.40 -20.25
C GLU A 266 8.59 14.24 -20.05
N SER A 267 9.04 13.05 -19.62
CA SER A 267 10.46 12.76 -19.38
C SER A 267 11.27 12.79 -20.67
N TYR A 268 10.71 12.31 -21.79
CA TYR A 268 11.37 12.37 -23.10
C TYR A 268 11.63 13.81 -23.52
N PHE A 269 10.62 14.69 -23.46
CA PHE A 269 10.75 16.07 -23.89
C PHE A 269 11.52 16.96 -22.90
N PHE A 270 11.61 16.58 -21.64
CA PHE A 270 12.35 17.34 -20.63
C PHE A 270 13.85 17.44 -20.95
N HIS A 271 14.43 16.41 -21.55
CA HIS A 271 15.85 16.35 -21.90
C HIS A 271 16.15 16.87 -23.32
N GLN A 272 15.14 17.24 -24.10
CA GLN A 272 15.34 17.74 -25.47
C GLN A 272 15.76 19.20 -25.46
N LYS A 273 16.88 19.47 -26.12
CA LYS A 273 17.41 20.84 -26.32
C LYS A 273 16.97 21.44 -27.64
N ASP A 274 16.43 20.64 -28.56
CA ASP A 274 15.98 21.07 -29.88
C ASP A 274 14.60 21.73 -29.74
N GLU A 275 14.52 23.02 -30.11
CA GLU A 275 13.28 23.80 -30.02
C GLU A 275 12.17 23.25 -30.94
N ALA A 276 12.52 22.71 -32.12
CA ALA A 276 11.55 22.14 -33.04
C ALA A 276 10.89 20.86 -32.43
N LEU A 277 11.71 20.00 -31.81
CA LEU A 277 11.21 18.83 -31.08
C LEU A 277 10.42 19.25 -29.85
N ALA A 278 10.87 20.22 -29.08
CA ALA A 278 10.15 20.73 -27.91
C ALA A 278 8.74 21.24 -28.25
N ALA A 279 8.58 21.88 -29.43
CA ALA A 279 7.29 22.34 -29.94
C ALA A 279 6.30 21.20 -30.20
N MET A 280 6.75 19.96 -30.45
CA MET A 280 5.91 18.78 -30.67
C MET A 280 5.33 18.22 -29.40
N LYS A 281 5.79 18.63 -28.20
CA LYS A 281 5.36 18.12 -26.90
C LYS A 281 3.85 18.25 -26.70
N MET A 282 3.28 19.43 -26.90
CA MET A 282 1.85 19.67 -26.68
C MET A 282 0.96 18.92 -27.67
N PRO A 283 1.23 18.95 -28.99
CA PRO A 283 0.48 18.11 -29.94
C PRO A 283 0.51 16.63 -29.59
N LEU A 284 1.67 16.07 -29.23
CA LEU A 284 1.80 14.66 -28.89
C LEU A 284 1.03 14.29 -27.62
N LYS A 285 1.06 15.14 -26.59
CA LYS A 285 0.26 14.95 -25.38
C LYS A 285 -1.24 14.96 -25.70
N THR A 286 -1.69 15.88 -26.51
CA THR A 286 -3.09 15.99 -26.91
C THR A 286 -3.55 14.74 -27.70
N MET A 287 -2.71 14.27 -28.62
CA MET A 287 -2.96 13.02 -29.35
C MET A 287 -2.99 11.81 -28.40
N TYR A 288 -2.08 11.75 -27.45
CA TYR A 288 -2.06 10.69 -26.45
C TYR A 288 -3.34 10.68 -25.60
N TYR A 289 -3.84 11.86 -25.18
CA TYR A 289 -5.11 11.97 -24.43
C TYR A 289 -6.28 11.48 -25.27
N ALA A 290 -6.35 11.87 -26.55
CA ALA A 290 -7.40 11.44 -27.46
C ALA A 290 -7.42 9.92 -27.65
N VAL A 291 -6.28 9.32 -27.96
CA VAL A 291 -6.15 7.86 -28.15
C VAL A 291 -6.48 7.13 -26.87
N SER A 292 -5.95 7.56 -25.73
CA SER A 292 -6.21 6.94 -24.43
C SER A 292 -7.68 6.99 -24.04
N SER A 293 -8.37 8.11 -24.34
CA SER A 293 -9.81 8.25 -24.08
C SER A 293 -10.63 7.25 -24.88
N VAL A 294 -10.32 7.10 -26.17
CA VAL A 294 -10.99 6.14 -27.07
C VAL A 294 -10.79 4.71 -26.57
N VAL A 295 -9.53 4.35 -26.28
CA VAL A 295 -9.18 3.02 -25.77
C VAL A 295 -9.90 2.72 -24.45
N ALA A 296 -9.93 3.65 -23.52
CA ALA A 296 -10.61 3.49 -22.22
C ALA A 296 -12.12 3.29 -22.41
N ILE A 297 -12.78 4.09 -23.28
CA ILE A 297 -14.20 3.93 -23.57
C ILE A 297 -14.49 2.56 -24.20
N LEU A 298 -13.71 2.15 -25.20
CA LEU A 298 -13.88 0.86 -25.88
C LEU A 298 -13.67 -0.32 -24.92
N VAL A 299 -12.60 -0.31 -24.14
CA VAL A 299 -12.34 -1.34 -23.12
C VAL A 299 -13.47 -1.38 -22.09
N GLY A 300 -13.93 -0.23 -21.62
CA GLY A 300 -15.03 -0.12 -20.68
C GLY A 300 -16.38 -0.61 -21.24
N LEU A 301 -16.59 -0.50 -22.57
CA LEU A 301 -17.75 -1.07 -23.27
C LEU A 301 -17.62 -2.59 -23.40
N ILE A 302 -16.51 -3.08 -23.92
CA ILE A 302 -16.27 -4.52 -24.18
C ILE A 302 -16.33 -5.30 -22.86
N LYS A 303 -15.65 -4.80 -21.83
CA LYS A 303 -15.61 -5.43 -20.48
C LYS A 303 -16.83 -5.12 -19.62
N ARG A 304 -17.77 -4.30 -20.10
CA ARG A 304 -18.99 -3.84 -19.38
C ARG A 304 -18.70 -3.16 -18.02
N VAL A 305 -17.52 -2.57 -17.83
CA VAL A 305 -17.13 -1.89 -16.60
C VAL A 305 -17.45 -0.41 -16.69
N LYS A 306 -18.46 0.04 -15.96
CA LYS A 306 -18.91 1.46 -15.96
C LYS A 306 -17.80 2.42 -15.52
N ALA A 307 -16.99 2.06 -14.52
CA ALA A 307 -15.92 2.92 -14.01
C ALA A 307 -14.88 3.26 -15.09
N ILE A 308 -14.45 2.29 -15.90
CA ILE A 308 -13.51 2.54 -17.01
C ILE A 308 -14.12 3.51 -18.04
N ARG A 309 -15.41 3.40 -18.34
CA ARG A 309 -16.10 4.33 -19.26
C ARG A 309 -16.07 5.76 -18.71
N TYR A 310 -16.33 5.95 -17.40
CA TYR A 310 -16.25 7.28 -16.78
C TYR A 310 -14.83 7.86 -16.80
N VAL A 311 -13.81 7.04 -16.59
CA VAL A 311 -12.41 7.45 -16.79
C VAL A 311 -12.19 7.89 -18.24
N GLY A 312 -12.67 7.11 -19.23
CA GLY A 312 -12.59 7.48 -20.65
C GLY A 312 -13.25 8.82 -20.95
N PHE A 313 -14.46 9.08 -20.42
CA PHE A 313 -15.11 10.39 -20.57
C PHE A 313 -14.35 11.53 -19.91
N GLY A 314 -13.73 11.30 -18.73
CA GLY A 314 -12.84 12.28 -18.11
C GLY A 314 -11.64 12.61 -19.00
N LEU A 315 -11.04 11.60 -19.65
CA LEU A 315 -9.95 11.79 -20.60
C LEU A 315 -10.39 12.54 -21.87
N VAL A 316 -11.65 12.34 -22.33
CA VAL A 316 -12.23 13.18 -23.41
C VAL A 316 -12.24 14.66 -22.98
N GLY A 317 -12.71 14.96 -21.76
CA GLY A 317 -12.69 16.32 -21.22
C GLY A 317 -11.27 16.92 -21.17
N LEU A 318 -10.28 16.12 -20.75
CA LEU A 318 -8.87 16.50 -20.73
C LEU A 318 -8.34 16.76 -22.17
N THR A 319 -8.76 15.93 -23.11
CA THR A 319 -8.42 16.12 -24.56
C THR A 319 -8.97 17.43 -25.07
N LEU A 320 -10.25 17.74 -24.79
CA LEU A 320 -10.87 18.99 -25.19
C LEU A 320 -10.17 20.20 -24.57
N TYR A 321 -9.83 20.12 -23.27
CA TYR A 321 -9.09 21.18 -22.58
C TYR A 321 -7.70 21.40 -23.22
N SER A 322 -6.95 20.33 -23.44
CA SER A 322 -5.62 20.39 -24.06
C SER A 322 -5.67 20.94 -25.48
N LEU A 323 -6.70 20.57 -26.23
CA LEU A 323 -6.96 21.08 -27.54
C LEU A 323 -7.24 22.57 -27.57
N PHE A 324 -8.14 23.01 -26.68
CA PHE A 324 -8.45 24.42 -26.56
C PHE A 324 -7.15 25.20 -26.38
N TRP A 325 -6.30 24.77 -25.45
CA TRP A 325 -5.01 25.40 -25.23
C TRP A 325 -4.08 25.32 -26.42
N LEU A 326 -3.99 24.19 -27.10
CA LEU A 326 -3.16 23.99 -28.29
C LEU A 326 -3.58 24.92 -29.42
N VAL A 327 -4.88 25.04 -29.70
CA VAL A 327 -5.42 25.88 -30.76
C VAL A 327 -5.09 27.37 -30.54
N PHE A 328 -5.15 27.83 -29.29
CA PHE A 328 -4.78 29.21 -28.96
C PHE A 328 -3.26 29.47 -29.05
N SER A 329 -2.45 28.41 -28.96
CA SER A 329 -0.99 28.51 -29.06
C SER A 329 -0.49 28.64 -30.52
N PHE A 330 -1.27 28.20 -31.53
CA PHE A 330 -0.91 28.32 -32.91
C PHE A 330 -1.02 29.77 -33.39
N LYS A 331 0.04 30.28 -34.01
CA LYS A 331 0.06 31.63 -34.61
C LYS A 331 -0.76 31.70 -35.93
N GLU A 332 -0.76 30.59 -36.68
CA GLU A 332 -1.42 30.53 -38.01
C GLU A 332 -2.84 29.92 -37.90
N THR A 333 -3.81 30.63 -38.51
CA THR A 333 -5.21 30.23 -38.50
C THR A 333 -5.46 28.91 -39.22
N LEU A 334 -4.67 28.57 -40.23
CA LEU A 334 -4.81 27.31 -40.98
C LEU A 334 -4.59 26.09 -40.10
N TYR A 335 -3.56 26.07 -39.26
CA TYR A 335 -3.30 24.96 -38.34
C TYR A 335 -4.39 24.81 -37.29
N ARG A 336 -5.01 25.90 -36.85
CA ARG A 336 -6.16 25.88 -35.95
C ARG A 336 -7.33 25.16 -36.60
N ILE A 337 -7.67 25.51 -37.85
CA ILE A 337 -8.78 24.88 -38.59
C ILE A 337 -8.53 23.39 -38.79
N ILE A 338 -7.34 22.98 -39.20
CA ILE A 338 -6.96 21.58 -39.42
C ILE A 338 -7.06 20.80 -38.09
N ALA A 339 -6.55 21.34 -36.99
CA ALA A 339 -6.62 20.71 -35.68
C ALA A 339 -8.08 20.47 -35.25
N PHE A 340 -8.97 21.45 -35.36
CA PHE A 340 -10.38 21.30 -35.05
C PHE A 340 -11.07 20.25 -35.93
N LEU A 341 -10.75 20.20 -37.22
CA LEU A 341 -11.33 19.30 -38.18
C LEU A 341 -10.97 17.85 -37.88
N VAL A 342 -9.67 17.58 -37.63
CA VAL A 342 -9.17 16.24 -37.28
C VAL A 342 -9.83 15.74 -35.99
N ILE A 343 -9.97 16.58 -35.01
CA ILE A 343 -10.52 16.19 -33.71
C ILE A 343 -12.02 16.06 -33.75
N GLY A 344 -12.71 16.93 -34.47
CA GLY A 344 -14.14 16.74 -34.77
C GLY A 344 -14.40 15.41 -35.42
N LEU A 345 -13.57 14.99 -36.39
CA LEU A 345 -13.67 13.69 -37.04
C LEU A 345 -13.47 12.53 -36.06
N ILE A 346 -12.45 12.63 -35.18
CA ILE A 346 -12.20 11.61 -34.14
C ILE A 346 -13.44 11.45 -33.22
N PHE A 347 -14.02 12.55 -32.75
CA PHE A 347 -15.22 12.49 -31.90
C PHE A 347 -16.44 11.93 -32.63
N ILE A 348 -16.63 12.22 -33.91
CA ILE A 348 -17.69 11.62 -34.71
C ILE A 348 -17.48 10.10 -34.81
N LEU A 349 -16.27 9.64 -35.09
CA LEU A 349 -15.94 8.22 -35.14
C LEU A 349 -16.19 7.53 -33.80
N VAL A 350 -15.76 8.12 -32.70
CA VAL A 350 -16.01 7.59 -31.35
C VAL A 350 -17.49 7.49 -31.06
N SER A 351 -18.27 8.55 -31.40
CA SER A 351 -19.70 8.56 -31.19
C SER A 351 -20.40 7.47 -32.01
N PHE A 352 -19.97 7.29 -33.26
CA PHE A 352 -20.53 6.25 -34.16
C PHE A 352 -20.20 4.84 -33.62
N VAL A 353 -18.96 4.59 -33.23
CA VAL A 353 -18.57 3.29 -32.66
C VAL A 353 -19.33 3.02 -31.36
N TYR A 354 -19.48 4.03 -30.50
CA TYR A 354 -20.23 3.92 -29.26
C TYR A 354 -21.71 3.53 -29.55
N GLN A 355 -22.36 4.24 -30.46
CA GLN A 355 -23.77 3.95 -30.84
C GLN A 355 -23.92 2.55 -31.44
N SER A 356 -23.00 2.14 -32.33
CA SER A 356 -23.04 0.84 -32.99
C SER A 356 -22.89 -0.32 -31.99
N ILE A 357 -22.00 -0.15 -31.03
CA ILE A 357 -21.77 -1.14 -29.97
C ILE A 357 -22.92 -1.17 -28.97
N SER A 358 -23.44 0.01 -28.55
CA SER A 358 -24.59 0.10 -27.64
C SER A 358 -25.84 -0.58 -28.18
N LYS A 359 -26.17 -0.37 -29.45
CA LYS A 359 -27.32 -1.02 -30.12
C LYS A 359 -27.19 -2.54 -30.16
N ARG A 360 -26.02 -3.10 -30.42
CA ARG A 360 -25.79 -4.56 -30.40
C ARG A 360 -26.01 -5.17 -29.01
N PHE A 361 -25.68 -4.41 -27.93
CA PHE A 361 -25.91 -4.88 -26.56
C PHE A 361 -27.38 -4.81 -26.12
N GLU A 362 -28.17 -3.90 -26.65
CA GLU A 362 -29.59 -3.83 -26.35
C GLU A 362 -30.37 -4.96 -27.05
N GLN A 363 -30.00 -5.31 -28.27
CA GLN A 363 -30.62 -6.42 -29.03
C GLN A 363 -30.38 -7.81 -28.43
N HIS A 364 -29.35 -7.99 -27.59
CA HIS A 364 -29.10 -9.28 -26.90
C HIS A 364 -29.77 -9.38 -25.52
N LYS A 365 -30.53 -8.35 -25.11
CA LYS A 365 -31.31 -8.35 -23.86
C LYS A 365 -32.84 -8.56 -24.09
N SER A 366 -33.30 -8.45 -25.31
CA SER A 366 -34.66 -8.84 -25.74
C SER A 366 -34.68 -10.30 -26.23
#